data_7a93549ff79385349e7128c35101fd19
#
_entry.id   7a93549ff79385349e7128c35101fd19
#
_cell.length_a   1.000
_cell.length_b   1.000
_cell.length_c   1.000
_cell.angle_alpha   90.00
_cell.angle_beta   90.00
_cell.angle_gamma   90.00
#
_symmetry.space_group_name_H-M   'P 1'
#
loop_
_entity.id
_entity.type
_entity.pdbx_description
1 polymer ?
#
loop_
_entity_poly.entity_id
_entity_poly.type
_entity_poly.pdbx_seq_one_letter_code
_entity_poly.pdbx_strand_id
1 'polypeptide(L)'
;HVARLTGLHWHTIKDIDHRRLERLHGEFVANDVRRLVMDEFALHKGHRYATVIMDADRTRVLWVGEGNSREAIRPFFELLGPERCRQIEAVAMDMNTAFDLEVQQHCPQAEVVYDLFHVVARFGRDVVDRVRVDQANALRDQPAARKVVKRSRWLLLRNRDNLKDDQSIRLDELLAANAPLATVYLLKTELKEVWFAPSVREGAQRWRRWYQMAIDSQLAPAIQFAKRLKKYLRGILASAIYQMNSSILEGVNNKIKVIKRMA
;
A
#
# COMPACT_ATOMS: atom_id res chain seq x y z
N HIS A 1 -25.87 -0.28 21.41
CA HIS A 1 -27.21 0.15 20.93
C HIS A 1 -28.21 -1.01 20.92
N VAL A 2 -27.88 -2.13 20.25
CA VAL A 2 -28.74 -3.33 20.16
C VAL A 2 -29.10 -3.87 21.54
N ALA A 3 -28.14 -3.95 22.47
CA ALA A 3 -28.38 -4.40 23.84
C ALA A 3 -29.46 -3.57 24.56
N ARG A 4 -29.50 -2.24 24.36
CA ARG A 4 -30.53 -1.36 24.91
C ARG A 4 -31.90 -1.58 24.27
N LEU A 5 -31.94 -1.89 22.99
CA LEU A 5 -33.21 -2.12 22.27
C LEU A 5 -33.82 -3.48 22.61
N THR A 6 -32.98 -4.49 22.80
CA THR A 6 -33.45 -5.88 23.01
C THR A 6 -33.51 -6.30 24.46
N GLY A 7 -32.90 -5.55 25.37
CA GLY A 7 -32.73 -5.94 26.78
C GLY A 7 -31.77 -7.13 27.00
N LEU A 8 -31.13 -7.62 25.93
CA LEU A 8 -30.20 -8.74 26.02
C LEU A 8 -28.80 -8.27 26.44
N HIS A 9 -28.09 -9.15 27.15
CA HIS A 9 -26.71 -8.90 27.50
C HIS A 9 -25.81 -8.87 26.22
N TRP A 10 -24.82 -8.02 26.24
CA TRP A 10 -23.89 -7.85 25.07
C TRP A 10 -23.30 -9.17 24.57
N HIS A 11 -22.84 -10.05 25.47
CA HIS A 11 -22.29 -11.34 25.08
C HIS A 11 -23.32 -12.23 24.36
N THR A 12 -24.57 -12.22 24.78
CA THR A 12 -25.66 -12.97 24.11
C THR A 12 -25.89 -12.47 22.68
N ILE A 13 -25.87 -11.15 22.49
CA ILE A 13 -26.02 -10.55 21.17
C ILE A 13 -24.82 -10.94 20.27
N LYS A 14 -23.60 -10.86 20.81
CA LYS A 14 -22.38 -11.26 20.11
C LYS A 14 -22.45 -12.73 19.68
N ASP A 15 -22.87 -13.62 20.54
CA ASP A 15 -22.97 -15.06 20.26
C ASP A 15 -24.07 -15.37 19.22
N ILE A 16 -25.18 -14.65 19.24
CA ILE A 16 -26.23 -14.77 18.22
C ILE A 16 -25.68 -14.31 16.85
N ASP A 17 -25.00 -13.17 16.82
CA ASP A 17 -24.44 -12.61 15.58
C ASP A 17 -23.33 -13.51 15.03
N HIS A 18 -22.46 -14.03 15.89
CA HIS A 18 -21.40 -14.97 15.52
C HIS A 18 -21.98 -16.23 14.86
N ARG A 19 -22.97 -16.89 15.52
CA ARG A 19 -23.65 -18.07 14.95
C ARG A 19 -24.37 -17.79 13.64
N ARG A 20 -24.93 -16.57 13.49
CA ARG A 20 -25.55 -16.14 12.24
C ARG A 20 -24.49 -16.00 11.13
N LEU A 21 -23.36 -15.35 11.41
CA LEU A 21 -22.28 -15.16 10.47
C LEU A 21 -21.65 -16.49 10.06
N GLU A 22 -21.43 -17.41 11.00
CA GLU A 22 -20.95 -18.77 10.69
C GLU A 22 -21.90 -19.51 9.74
N ARG A 23 -23.21 -19.42 9.99
CA ARG A 23 -24.20 -20.06 9.12
C ARG A 23 -24.26 -19.46 7.72
N LEU A 24 -24.05 -18.15 7.59
CA LEU A 24 -24.12 -17.45 6.31
C LEU A 24 -22.81 -17.51 5.51
N HIS A 25 -21.68 -17.59 6.20
CA HIS A 25 -20.36 -17.40 5.60
C HIS A 25 -19.31 -18.42 6.08
N GLY A 26 -19.72 -19.47 6.84
CA GLY A 26 -18.80 -20.45 7.42
C GLY A 26 -18.15 -21.39 6.39
N GLU A 27 -18.71 -21.50 5.20
CA GLU A 27 -18.08 -22.27 4.14
C GLU A 27 -17.08 -21.44 3.35
N PHE A 28 -15.87 -21.98 3.21
CA PHE A 28 -14.86 -21.38 2.35
C PHE A 28 -15.20 -21.63 0.89
N VAL A 29 -15.65 -20.58 0.21
CA VAL A 29 -16.01 -20.65 -1.21
C VAL A 29 -14.98 -19.85 -2.02
N ALA A 30 -14.12 -20.55 -2.75
CA ALA A 30 -13.09 -19.95 -3.61
C ALA A 30 -13.11 -20.56 -5.03
N ASN A 31 -14.31 -20.90 -5.51
CA ASN A 31 -14.47 -21.41 -6.88
C ASN A 31 -14.18 -20.29 -7.87
N ASP A 32 -13.43 -20.60 -8.91
CA ASP A 32 -13.07 -19.71 -10.03
C ASP A 32 -12.34 -18.41 -9.63
N VAL A 33 -11.63 -18.42 -8.49
CA VAL A 33 -10.77 -17.29 -8.09
C VAL A 33 -9.50 -17.34 -8.92
N ARG A 34 -9.22 -16.23 -9.63
CA ARG A 34 -8.04 -16.08 -10.49
C ARG A 34 -7.09 -15.02 -9.97
N ARG A 35 -7.59 -13.98 -9.32
CA ARG A 35 -6.82 -12.84 -8.86
C ARG A 35 -7.08 -12.58 -7.39
N LEU A 36 -6.00 -12.46 -6.63
CA LEU A 36 -6.04 -12.20 -5.20
C LEU A 36 -5.53 -10.79 -4.88
N VAL A 37 -6.08 -10.19 -3.84
CA VAL A 37 -5.50 -9.01 -3.20
C VAL A 37 -5.23 -9.35 -1.74
N MET A 38 -4.01 -9.08 -1.28
CA MET A 38 -3.56 -9.31 0.09
C MET A 38 -3.12 -8.01 0.73
N ASP A 39 -3.57 -7.74 1.94
CA ASP A 39 -3.16 -6.56 2.72
C ASP A 39 -3.16 -6.86 4.21
N GLU A 40 -2.45 -6.04 4.98
CA GLU A 40 -2.41 -6.14 6.44
C GLU A 40 -3.05 -4.93 7.11
N PHE A 41 -3.69 -5.13 8.23
CA PHE A 41 -4.17 -4.05 9.08
C PHE A 41 -3.84 -4.27 10.55
N ALA A 42 -3.57 -3.18 11.26
CA ALA A 42 -3.28 -3.24 12.69
C ALA A 42 -4.56 -3.54 13.50
N LEU A 43 -4.52 -4.61 14.28
CA LEU A 43 -5.58 -4.97 15.22
C LEU A 43 -5.60 -4.06 16.44
N HIS A 44 -4.42 -3.75 16.99
CA HIS A 44 -4.23 -2.89 18.15
C HIS A 44 -2.95 -2.05 18.02
N LYS A 45 -2.79 -1.03 18.87
CA LYS A 45 -1.49 -0.38 19.06
C LYS A 45 -0.50 -1.43 19.60
N GLY A 46 0.69 -1.58 18.99
CA GLY A 46 1.71 -2.51 19.44
C GLY A 46 1.84 -3.79 18.62
N HIS A 47 2.01 -3.68 17.30
CA HIS A 47 2.47 -4.76 16.40
C HIS A 47 1.59 -6.02 16.30
N ARG A 48 0.29 -5.93 16.65
CA ARG A 48 -0.66 -6.99 16.33
C ARG A 48 -1.37 -6.66 15.02
N TYR A 49 -1.16 -7.50 14.05
CA TYR A 49 -1.70 -7.35 12.69
C TYR A 49 -2.68 -8.48 12.37
N ALA A 50 -3.56 -8.24 11.41
CA ALA A 50 -4.27 -9.29 10.70
C ALA A 50 -4.08 -9.10 9.20
N THR A 51 -4.04 -10.21 8.48
CA THR A 51 -4.00 -10.24 7.02
C THR A 51 -5.38 -10.51 6.48
N VAL A 52 -5.77 -9.76 5.46
CA VAL A 52 -7.00 -9.96 4.69
C VAL A 52 -6.63 -10.41 3.30
N ILE A 53 -7.28 -11.45 2.83
CA ILE A 53 -7.14 -11.94 1.45
C ILE A 53 -8.51 -11.90 0.76
N MET A 54 -8.56 -11.29 -0.42
CA MET A 54 -9.76 -11.07 -1.20
C MET A 54 -9.65 -11.62 -2.61
N ASP A 55 -10.79 -12.04 -3.15
CA ASP A 55 -11.04 -12.18 -4.59
C ASP A 55 -11.13 -10.77 -5.19
N ALA A 56 -10.16 -10.43 -6.06
CA ALA A 56 -10.08 -9.11 -6.68
C ALA A 56 -11.23 -8.87 -7.67
N ASP A 57 -11.69 -9.92 -8.34
CA ASP A 57 -12.71 -9.82 -9.40
C ASP A 57 -14.10 -9.61 -8.83
N ARG A 58 -14.40 -10.28 -7.71
CA ARG A 58 -15.72 -10.21 -7.06
C ARG A 58 -15.75 -9.26 -5.86
N THR A 59 -14.62 -8.65 -5.52
CA THR A 59 -14.48 -7.75 -4.35
C THR A 59 -14.98 -8.44 -3.06
N ARG A 60 -14.67 -9.72 -2.89
CA ARG A 60 -15.13 -10.54 -1.77
C ARG A 60 -13.96 -10.96 -0.89
N VAL A 61 -14.08 -10.73 0.42
CA VAL A 61 -13.14 -11.27 1.40
C VAL A 61 -13.25 -12.79 1.40
N LEU A 62 -12.13 -13.47 1.18
CA LEU A 62 -12.02 -14.92 1.21
C LEU A 62 -11.55 -15.41 2.57
N TRP A 63 -10.62 -14.66 3.18
CA TRP A 63 -9.99 -15.10 4.41
C TRP A 63 -9.46 -13.91 5.21
N VAL A 64 -9.48 -14.07 6.53
CA VAL A 64 -8.86 -13.16 7.49
C VAL A 64 -8.13 -14.00 8.54
N GLY A 65 -6.86 -13.71 8.76
CA GLY A 65 -6.04 -14.39 9.78
C GLY A 65 -5.23 -13.42 10.61
N GLU A 66 -4.92 -13.79 11.86
CA GLU A 66 -4.08 -13.00 12.75
C GLU A 66 -2.60 -13.17 12.36
N GLY A 67 -1.89 -12.05 12.27
CA GLY A 67 -0.48 -11.99 11.90
C GLY A 67 -0.25 -11.61 10.43
N ASN A 68 1.03 -11.44 10.09
CA ASN A 68 1.52 -11.09 8.74
C ASN A 68 2.83 -11.83 8.40
N SER A 69 3.15 -12.89 9.16
CA SER A 69 4.28 -13.77 8.87
C SER A 69 3.90 -14.84 7.86
N ARG A 70 4.88 -15.59 7.37
CA ARG A 70 4.66 -16.73 6.49
C ARG A 70 3.73 -17.77 7.13
N GLU A 71 3.97 -18.12 8.39
CA GLU A 71 3.20 -19.08 9.16
C GLU A 71 1.75 -18.60 9.35
N ALA A 72 1.55 -17.28 9.51
CA ALA A 72 0.23 -16.71 9.72
C ALA A 72 -0.66 -16.77 8.47
N ILE A 73 -0.08 -16.67 7.26
CA ILE A 73 -0.85 -16.65 6.01
C ILE A 73 -0.91 -18.00 5.30
N ARG A 74 -0.01 -18.94 5.64
CA ARG A 74 0.02 -20.30 5.06
C ARG A 74 -1.31 -21.04 5.15
N PRO A 75 -2.08 -20.97 6.26
CA PRO A 75 -3.38 -21.63 6.35
C PRO A 75 -4.37 -21.25 5.26
N PHE A 76 -4.28 -20.04 4.69
CA PHE A 76 -5.10 -19.67 3.55
C PHE A 76 -4.77 -20.51 2.31
N PHE A 77 -3.49 -20.68 1.98
CA PHE A 77 -3.08 -21.46 0.81
C PHE A 77 -3.35 -22.97 0.98
N GLU A 78 -3.22 -23.47 2.21
CA GLU A 78 -3.61 -24.84 2.56
C GLU A 78 -5.12 -25.06 2.36
N LEU A 79 -5.94 -24.11 2.81
CA LEU A 79 -7.40 -24.11 2.65
C LEU A 79 -7.81 -23.95 1.18
N LEU A 80 -7.09 -23.13 0.41
CA LEU A 80 -7.31 -22.97 -1.02
C LEU A 80 -7.05 -24.28 -1.79
N GLY A 81 -6.02 -24.98 -1.36
CA GLY A 81 -5.60 -26.26 -1.93
C GLY A 81 -4.78 -26.11 -3.23
N PRO A 82 -3.96 -27.13 -3.56
CA PRO A 82 -2.99 -27.03 -4.66
C PRO A 82 -3.62 -26.83 -6.03
N GLU A 83 -4.80 -27.37 -6.27
CA GLU A 83 -5.49 -27.25 -7.56
C GLU A 83 -5.96 -25.82 -7.82
N ARG A 84 -6.56 -25.16 -6.80
CA ARG A 84 -6.99 -23.76 -6.92
C ARG A 84 -5.80 -22.83 -6.91
N CYS A 85 -4.74 -23.12 -6.13
CA CYS A 85 -3.49 -22.36 -6.16
C CYS A 85 -2.90 -22.30 -7.58
N ARG A 86 -2.94 -23.37 -8.35
CA ARG A 86 -2.49 -23.39 -9.77
C ARG A 86 -3.33 -22.51 -10.70
N GLN A 87 -4.54 -22.14 -10.31
CA GLN A 87 -5.43 -21.30 -11.12
C GLN A 87 -5.23 -19.81 -10.85
N ILE A 88 -4.51 -19.45 -9.81
CA ILE A 88 -4.22 -18.03 -9.49
C ILE A 88 -3.27 -17.47 -10.54
N GLU A 89 -3.71 -16.39 -11.19
CA GLU A 89 -2.98 -15.70 -12.26
C GLU A 89 -2.16 -14.52 -11.74
N ALA A 90 -2.72 -13.77 -10.77
CA ALA A 90 -2.06 -12.61 -10.19
C ALA A 90 -2.42 -12.41 -8.72
N VAL A 91 -1.47 -11.86 -7.96
CA VAL A 91 -1.66 -11.49 -6.55
C VAL A 91 -1.17 -10.06 -6.32
N ALA A 92 -2.09 -9.16 -6.01
CA ALA A 92 -1.74 -7.80 -5.62
C ALA A 92 -1.46 -7.74 -4.13
N MET A 93 -0.32 -7.11 -3.74
CA MET A 93 0.10 -7.00 -2.35
C MET A 93 1.05 -5.82 -2.16
N ASP A 94 1.37 -5.51 -0.89
CA ASP A 94 2.50 -4.64 -0.61
C ASP A 94 3.85 -5.39 -0.81
N MET A 95 4.96 -4.67 -0.70
CA MET A 95 6.30 -5.27 -0.80
C MET A 95 6.68 -5.99 0.51
N ASN A 96 5.85 -6.97 0.93
CA ASN A 96 6.06 -7.81 2.11
C ASN A 96 6.75 -9.12 1.69
N THR A 97 7.95 -9.35 2.22
CA THR A 97 8.74 -10.55 1.87
C THR A 97 8.06 -11.86 2.30
N ALA A 98 7.29 -11.86 3.39
CA ALA A 98 6.58 -13.06 3.83
C ALA A 98 5.48 -13.43 2.83
N PHE A 99 4.74 -12.44 2.32
CA PHE A 99 3.71 -12.64 1.29
C PHE A 99 4.32 -13.13 -0.02
N ASP A 100 5.40 -12.48 -0.49
CA ASP A 100 6.13 -12.89 -1.69
C ASP A 100 6.53 -14.37 -1.63
N LEU A 101 7.13 -14.79 -0.52
CA LEU A 101 7.62 -16.16 -0.35
C LEU A 101 6.49 -17.21 -0.32
N GLU A 102 5.38 -16.92 0.34
CA GLU A 102 4.25 -17.85 0.35
C GLU A 102 3.54 -17.92 -1.00
N VAL A 103 3.40 -16.78 -1.70
CA VAL A 103 2.85 -16.78 -3.07
C VAL A 103 3.76 -17.57 -4.01
N GLN A 104 5.07 -17.36 -3.97
CA GLN A 104 6.03 -18.13 -4.79
C GLN A 104 5.99 -19.63 -4.49
N GLN A 105 5.79 -20.01 -3.23
CA GLN A 105 5.73 -21.40 -2.81
C GLN A 105 4.45 -22.10 -3.27
N HIS A 106 3.30 -21.46 -3.13
CA HIS A 106 1.99 -22.07 -3.35
C HIS A 106 1.40 -21.77 -4.74
N CYS A 107 1.72 -20.60 -5.31
CA CYS A 107 1.24 -20.13 -6.60
C CYS A 107 2.41 -19.68 -7.49
N PRO A 108 3.40 -20.53 -7.82
CA PRO A 108 4.63 -20.13 -8.51
C PRO A 108 4.42 -19.54 -9.90
N GLN A 109 3.28 -19.84 -10.54
CA GLN A 109 2.88 -19.28 -11.84
C GLN A 109 2.25 -17.89 -11.74
N ALA A 110 1.80 -17.48 -10.54
CA ALA A 110 1.10 -16.21 -10.37
C ALA A 110 2.05 -15.01 -10.49
N GLU A 111 1.62 -13.97 -11.20
CA GLU A 111 2.34 -12.71 -11.22
C GLU A 111 2.04 -11.89 -9.96
N VAL A 112 3.09 -11.47 -9.27
CA VAL A 112 2.97 -10.54 -8.14
C VAL A 112 2.83 -9.13 -8.68
N VAL A 113 1.83 -8.39 -8.17
CA VAL A 113 1.59 -6.98 -8.49
C VAL A 113 1.77 -6.15 -7.22
N TYR A 114 2.75 -5.25 -7.21
CA TYR A 114 2.96 -4.41 -6.02
C TYR A 114 2.09 -3.16 -6.04
N ASP A 115 1.52 -2.85 -4.88
CA ASP A 115 0.65 -1.69 -4.72
C ASP A 115 1.43 -0.37 -4.73
N LEU A 116 0.99 0.52 -5.64
CA LEU A 116 1.52 1.87 -5.78
C LEU A 116 1.44 2.68 -4.48
N PHE A 117 0.34 2.57 -3.73
CA PHE A 117 0.14 3.36 -2.52
C PHE A 117 1.26 3.13 -1.51
N HIS A 118 1.61 1.87 -1.26
CA HIS A 118 2.68 1.49 -0.33
C HIS A 118 4.05 1.96 -0.82
N VAL A 119 4.32 1.89 -2.12
CA VAL A 119 5.58 2.38 -2.70
C VAL A 119 5.71 3.89 -2.57
N VAL A 120 4.64 4.64 -2.90
CA VAL A 120 4.62 6.11 -2.78
C VAL A 120 4.70 6.55 -1.32
N ALA A 121 4.02 5.87 -0.41
CA ALA A 121 4.10 6.15 1.02
C ALA A 121 5.53 5.93 1.56
N ARG A 122 6.21 4.85 1.14
CA ARG A 122 7.62 4.60 1.47
C ARG A 122 8.53 5.67 0.87
N PHE A 123 8.34 6.05 -0.39
CA PHE A 123 9.09 7.14 -1.02
C PHE A 123 8.91 8.45 -0.27
N GLY A 124 7.69 8.76 0.12
CA GLY A 124 7.37 9.95 0.92
C GLY A 124 8.13 10.00 2.25
N ARG A 125 8.22 8.87 2.95
CA ARG A 125 8.93 8.77 4.22
C ARG A 125 10.45 8.71 4.05
N ASP A 126 10.93 7.83 3.18
CA ASP A 126 12.35 7.47 3.11
C ASP A 126 13.16 8.46 2.25
N VAL A 127 12.50 9.20 1.34
CA VAL A 127 13.16 10.16 0.44
C VAL A 127 12.69 11.57 0.70
N VAL A 128 11.40 11.87 0.48
CA VAL A 128 10.89 13.26 0.55
C VAL A 128 11.10 13.84 1.95
N ASP A 129 10.67 13.12 2.99
CA ASP A 129 10.76 13.60 4.37
C ASP A 129 12.22 13.67 4.85
N ARG A 130 13.06 12.75 4.43
CA ARG A 130 14.49 12.76 4.74
C ARG A 130 15.18 13.96 4.12
N VAL A 131 15.01 14.21 2.82
CA VAL A 131 15.61 15.36 2.13
C VAL A 131 15.08 16.67 2.74
N ARG A 132 13.78 16.74 3.06
CA ARG A 132 13.20 17.91 3.76
C ARG A 132 13.90 18.19 5.11
N VAL A 133 14.16 17.15 5.90
CA VAL A 133 14.87 17.31 7.18
C VAL A 133 16.31 17.79 6.94
N ASP A 134 17.00 17.22 5.98
CA ASP A 134 18.38 17.61 5.65
C ASP A 134 18.44 19.08 5.18
N GLN A 135 17.50 19.51 4.31
CA GLN A 135 17.39 20.90 3.88
C GLN A 135 17.03 21.84 5.02
N ALA A 136 16.14 21.45 5.94
CA ALA A 136 15.85 22.25 7.13
C ALA A 136 17.05 22.37 8.06
N ASN A 137 17.92 21.36 8.13
CA ASN A 137 19.14 21.40 8.93
C ASN A 137 20.22 22.28 8.28
N ALA A 138 20.31 22.32 6.97
CA ALA A 138 21.20 23.23 6.24
C ALA A 138 20.84 24.72 6.46
N LEU A 139 19.57 25.00 6.78
CA LEU A 139 19.07 26.37 7.04
C LEU A 139 19.08 26.75 8.53
N ARG A 140 20.01 26.21 9.33
CA ARG A 140 20.06 26.51 10.80
C ARG A 140 20.18 27.99 11.12
N ASP A 141 20.97 28.72 10.34
CA ASP A 141 21.26 30.15 10.53
C ASP A 141 20.19 31.06 9.88
N GLN A 142 19.14 30.47 9.28
CA GLN A 142 18.03 31.17 8.64
C GLN A 142 16.68 30.69 9.22
N PRO A 143 16.29 31.17 10.43
CA PRO A 143 15.15 30.65 11.18
C PRO A 143 13.81 30.70 10.42
N ALA A 144 13.58 31.78 9.65
CA ALA A 144 12.35 31.93 8.86
C ALA A 144 12.26 30.89 7.73
N ALA A 145 13.30 30.77 6.90
CA ALA A 145 13.36 29.79 5.81
C ALA A 145 13.29 28.34 6.35
N ARG A 146 14.02 28.05 7.42
CA ARG A 146 13.97 26.77 8.12
C ARG A 146 12.56 26.41 8.58
N LYS A 147 11.81 27.36 9.13
CA LYS A 147 10.42 27.16 9.58
C LYS A 147 9.50 26.78 8.41
N VAL A 148 9.66 27.43 7.25
CA VAL A 148 8.91 27.10 6.02
C VAL A 148 9.19 25.66 5.58
N VAL A 149 10.46 25.28 5.44
CA VAL A 149 10.86 23.92 5.03
C VAL A 149 10.38 22.87 6.03
N LYS A 150 10.51 23.11 7.34
CA LYS A 150 10.01 22.16 8.36
C LYS A 150 8.50 21.90 8.25
N ARG A 151 7.70 22.90 7.94
CA ARG A 151 6.23 22.82 7.85
C ARG A 151 5.71 22.33 6.50
N SER A 152 6.58 22.18 5.50
CA SER A 152 6.20 21.83 4.14
C SER A 152 5.89 20.33 3.91
N ARG A 153 6.06 19.46 4.92
CA ARG A 153 5.88 18.00 4.77
C ARG A 153 4.63 17.62 4.02
N TRP A 154 3.48 18.14 4.44
CA TRP A 154 2.19 17.79 3.84
C TRP A 154 1.99 18.36 2.43
N LEU A 155 2.60 19.50 2.11
CA LEU A 155 2.61 20.06 0.76
C LEU A 155 3.38 19.14 -0.19
N LEU A 156 4.56 18.67 0.23
CA LEU A 156 5.42 17.79 -0.56
C LEU A 156 4.83 16.39 -0.75
N LEU A 157 4.07 15.88 0.21
CA LEU A 157 3.48 14.53 0.14
C LEU A 157 2.19 14.47 -0.69
N ARG A 158 1.42 15.57 -0.76
CA ARG A 158 0.17 15.62 -1.53
C ARG A 158 0.42 15.65 -3.04
N ASN A 159 -0.59 15.22 -3.79
CA ASN A 159 -0.66 15.46 -5.23
C ASN A 159 -1.06 16.90 -5.48
N ARG A 160 -0.56 17.50 -6.55
CA ARG A 160 -0.87 18.91 -6.90
C ARG A 160 -2.37 19.14 -7.04
N ASP A 161 -3.08 18.24 -7.71
CA ASP A 161 -4.52 18.30 -7.94
C ASP A 161 -5.37 18.29 -6.66
N ASN A 162 -4.78 17.85 -5.53
CA ASN A 162 -5.43 17.79 -4.23
C ASN A 162 -5.06 18.98 -3.33
N LEU A 163 -4.36 19.98 -3.86
CA LEU A 163 -4.00 21.19 -3.15
C LEU A 163 -5.04 22.30 -3.43
N LYS A 164 -5.31 23.13 -2.43
CA LYS A 164 -6.02 24.39 -2.61
C LYS A 164 -5.08 25.41 -3.27
N ASP A 165 -5.64 26.47 -3.85
CA ASP A 165 -4.88 27.48 -4.58
C ASP A 165 -3.75 28.09 -3.76
N ASP A 166 -4.03 28.46 -2.47
CA ASP A 166 -3.03 28.98 -1.56
C ASP A 166 -1.91 27.99 -1.24
N GLN A 167 -2.25 26.70 -1.20
CA GLN A 167 -1.28 25.63 -0.97
C GLN A 167 -0.43 25.36 -2.21
N SER A 168 -1.03 25.47 -3.41
CA SER A 168 -0.32 25.34 -4.67
C SER A 168 0.73 26.43 -4.85
N ILE A 169 0.36 27.69 -4.58
CA ILE A 169 1.30 28.83 -4.60
C ILE A 169 2.46 28.60 -3.64
N ARG A 170 2.17 28.22 -2.40
CA ARG A 170 3.23 27.92 -1.40
C ARG A 170 4.14 26.77 -1.82
N LEU A 171 3.59 25.76 -2.49
CA LEU A 171 4.38 24.65 -3.03
C LEU A 171 5.32 25.17 -4.12
N ASP A 172 4.83 25.98 -5.07
CA ASP A 172 5.62 26.52 -6.16
C ASP A 172 6.77 27.40 -5.64
N GLU A 173 6.49 28.30 -4.69
CA GLU A 173 7.51 29.11 -4.03
C GLU A 173 8.57 28.26 -3.34
N LEU A 174 8.15 27.22 -2.62
CA LEU A 174 9.06 26.28 -1.95
C LEU A 174 9.96 25.56 -2.93
N LEU A 175 9.39 25.02 -4.02
CA LEU A 175 10.14 24.27 -5.03
C LEU A 175 11.08 25.19 -5.82
N ALA A 176 10.67 26.42 -6.13
CA ALA A 176 11.53 27.41 -6.78
C ALA A 176 12.74 27.81 -5.91
N ALA A 177 12.52 27.89 -4.58
CA ALA A 177 13.57 28.27 -3.64
C ALA A 177 14.48 27.10 -3.19
N ASN A 178 14.15 25.84 -3.48
CA ASN A 178 14.88 24.68 -2.97
C ASN A 178 14.97 23.56 -4.00
N ALA A 179 16.04 23.53 -4.77
CA ALA A 179 16.27 22.56 -5.82
C ALA A 179 16.23 21.09 -5.36
N PRO A 180 16.80 20.68 -4.20
CA PRO A 180 16.65 19.31 -3.70
C PRO A 180 15.19 18.91 -3.43
N LEU A 181 14.37 19.81 -2.91
CA LEU A 181 12.93 19.54 -2.69
C LEU A 181 12.16 19.46 -4.01
N ALA A 182 12.48 20.32 -4.99
CA ALA A 182 11.93 20.23 -6.35
C ALA A 182 12.24 18.88 -6.98
N THR A 183 13.49 18.43 -6.88
CA THR A 183 13.95 17.16 -7.43
C THR A 183 13.19 15.97 -6.83
N VAL A 184 13.04 15.89 -5.50
CA VAL A 184 12.32 14.75 -4.88
C VAL A 184 10.82 14.82 -5.13
N TYR A 185 10.25 16.02 -5.28
CA TYR A 185 8.85 16.18 -5.65
C TYR A 185 8.59 15.68 -7.08
N LEU A 186 9.44 16.03 -8.03
CA LEU A 186 9.42 15.54 -9.39
C LEU A 186 9.57 14.02 -9.44
N LEU A 187 10.58 13.48 -8.76
CA LEU A 187 10.80 12.03 -8.65
C LEU A 187 9.58 11.29 -8.08
N LYS A 188 8.87 11.87 -7.09
CA LYS A 188 7.62 11.30 -6.55
C LYS A 188 6.53 11.25 -7.62
N THR A 189 6.39 12.28 -8.42
CA THR A 189 5.38 12.39 -9.48
C THR A 189 5.67 11.39 -10.60
N GLU A 190 6.88 11.39 -11.11
CA GLU A 190 7.33 10.50 -12.19
C GLU A 190 7.29 9.00 -11.78
N LEU A 191 7.54 8.69 -10.50
CA LEU A 191 7.45 7.32 -10.00
C LEU A 191 6.04 6.73 -10.19
N LYS A 192 4.99 7.53 -10.01
CA LYS A 192 3.62 7.08 -10.18
C LYS A 192 3.30 6.73 -11.62
N GLU A 193 3.87 7.46 -12.57
CA GLU A 193 3.63 7.25 -14.00
C GLU A 193 4.07 5.86 -14.47
N VAL A 194 4.97 5.20 -13.73
CA VAL A 194 5.38 3.82 -14.03
C VAL A 194 4.19 2.85 -13.89
N TRP A 195 3.36 3.01 -12.84
CA TRP A 195 2.19 2.15 -12.61
C TRP A 195 1.03 2.40 -13.59
N PHE A 196 0.92 3.62 -14.09
CA PHE A 196 -0.13 3.99 -15.05
C PHE A 196 0.32 3.83 -16.50
N ALA A 197 1.38 3.08 -16.73
CA ALA A 197 1.83 2.80 -18.09
C ALA A 197 0.83 1.87 -18.81
N PRO A 198 0.47 2.15 -20.06
CA PRO A 198 -0.50 1.35 -20.82
C PRO A 198 0.05 0.00 -21.28
N SER A 199 1.35 -0.23 -21.12
CA SER A 199 2.01 -1.49 -21.46
C SER A 199 3.28 -1.70 -20.62
N VAL A 200 3.71 -2.97 -20.50
CA VAL A 200 4.97 -3.33 -19.84
C VAL A 200 6.17 -2.64 -20.50
N ARG A 201 6.16 -2.53 -21.83
CA ARG A 201 7.23 -1.84 -22.58
C ARG A 201 7.35 -0.37 -22.18
N GLU A 202 6.23 0.33 -22.13
CA GLU A 202 6.21 1.72 -21.73
C GLU A 202 6.53 1.89 -20.24
N GLY A 203 6.00 1.04 -19.38
CA GLY A 203 6.35 0.99 -17.97
C GLY A 203 7.87 0.82 -17.76
N ALA A 204 8.50 -0.08 -18.52
CA ALA A 204 9.94 -0.28 -18.47
C ALA A 204 10.73 0.95 -18.97
N GLN A 205 10.22 1.70 -19.96
CA GLN A 205 10.83 2.94 -20.40
C GLN A 205 10.71 4.05 -19.35
N ARG A 206 9.51 4.22 -18.76
CA ARG A 206 9.26 5.18 -17.68
C ARG A 206 10.12 4.86 -16.47
N TRP A 207 10.22 3.58 -16.09
CA TRP A 207 11.12 3.12 -15.02
C TRP A 207 12.58 3.49 -15.28
N ARG A 208 13.13 3.20 -16.49
CA ARG A 208 14.52 3.52 -16.82
C ARG A 208 14.79 5.01 -16.68
N ARG A 209 13.88 5.86 -17.19
CA ARG A 209 13.95 7.32 -17.06
C ARG A 209 13.95 7.74 -15.61
N TRP A 210 12.97 7.27 -14.85
CA TRP A 210 12.86 7.57 -13.44
C TRP A 210 14.09 7.12 -12.64
N TYR A 211 14.57 5.91 -12.90
CA TYR A 211 15.75 5.37 -12.23
C TYR A 211 16.98 6.23 -12.52
N GLN A 212 17.20 6.61 -13.77
CA GLN A 212 18.32 7.47 -14.16
C GLN A 212 18.20 8.84 -13.48
N MET A 213 17.03 9.48 -13.49
CA MET A 213 16.79 10.74 -12.78
C MET A 213 17.11 10.63 -11.28
N ALA A 214 16.74 9.52 -10.64
CA ALA A 214 17.05 9.28 -9.24
C ALA A 214 18.56 9.17 -8.98
N ILE A 215 19.31 8.50 -9.88
CA ILE A 215 20.78 8.40 -9.79
C ILE A 215 21.42 9.78 -10.02
N ASP A 216 21.01 10.51 -11.05
CA ASP A 216 21.57 11.80 -11.46
C ASP A 216 21.25 12.92 -10.46
N SER A 217 20.22 12.73 -9.62
CA SER A 217 19.84 13.68 -8.57
C SER A 217 20.95 13.94 -7.55
N GLN A 218 21.90 13.03 -7.40
CA GLN A 218 22.96 13.02 -6.39
C GLN A 218 22.42 13.04 -4.93
N LEU A 219 21.13 12.83 -4.74
CA LEU A 219 20.49 12.76 -3.42
C LEU A 219 20.56 11.34 -2.88
N ALA A 220 21.41 11.11 -1.88
CA ALA A 220 21.65 9.78 -1.32
C ALA A 220 20.34 9.02 -0.95
N PRO A 221 19.30 9.63 -0.32
CA PRO A 221 18.04 8.94 -0.05
C PRO A 221 17.32 8.46 -1.32
N ALA A 222 17.32 9.26 -2.41
CA ALA A 222 16.69 8.90 -3.68
C ALA A 222 17.43 7.75 -4.36
N ILE A 223 18.75 7.82 -4.41
CA ILE A 223 19.62 6.77 -4.99
C ILE A 223 19.42 5.44 -4.26
N GLN A 224 19.46 5.46 -2.93
CA GLN A 224 19.27 4.25 -2.12
C GLN A 224 17.87 3.65 -2.31
N PHE A 225 16.85 4.48 -2.38
CA PHE A 225 15.49 4.04 -2.62
C PHE A 225 15.35 3.39 -4.00
N ALA A 226 15.86 4.02 -5.06
CA ALA A 226 15.83 3.50 -6.43
C ALA A 226 16.54 2.13 -6.53
N LYS A 227 17.72 2.00 -5.94
CA LYS A 227 18.46 0.73 -5.90
C LYS A 227 17.68 -0.38 -5.18
N ARG A 228 17.03 -0.06 -4.04
CA ARG A 228 16.20 -1.02 -3.30
C ARG A 228 14.94 -1.40 -4.09
N LEU A 229 14.30 -0.44 -4.76
CA LEU A 229 13.08 -0.68 -5.50
C LEU A 229 13.30 -1.54 -6.75
N LYS A 230 14.52 -1.53 -7.33
CA LYS A 230 14.86 -2.30 -8.53
C LYS A 230 14.54 -3.80 -8.43
N LYS A 231 14.69 -4.41 -7.24
CA LYS A 231 14.40 -5.83 -7.04
C LYS A 231 12.90 -6.17 -7.20
N TYR A 232 12.02 -5.19 -7.06
CA TYR A 232 10.57 -5.34 -7.19
C TYR A 232 10.05 -4.97 -8.58
N LEU A 233 10.95 -4.66 -9.54
CA LEU A 233 10.59 -4.11 -10.85
C LEU A 233 9.60 -5.00 -11.62
N ARG A 234 9.76 -6.33 -11.57
CA ARG A 234 8.85 -7.26 -12.26
C ARG A 234 7.40 -7.04 -11.79
N GLY A 235 7.16 -7.04 -10.50
CA GLY A 235 5.83 -6.85 -9.93
C GLY A 235 5.29 -5.43 -10.07
N ILE A 236 6.17 -4.42 -10.17
CA ILE A 236 5.79 -3.05 -10.52
C ILE A 236 5.27 -3.00 -11.96
N LEU A 237 5.98 -3.61 -12.90
CA LEU A 237 5.59 -3.63 -14.31
C LEU A 237 4.37 -4.50 -14.58
N ALA A 238 4.11 -5.51 -13.74
CA ALA A 238 2.90 -6.34 -13.82
C ALA A 238 1.62 -5.53 -13.64
N SER A 239 1.67 -4.36 -12.99
CA SER A 239 0.51 -3.45 -12.85
C SER A 239 -0.03 -2.96 -14.20
N ALA A 240 0.81 -2.87 -15.23
CA ALA A 240 0.39 -2.50 -16.59
C ALA A 240 -0.48 -3.58 -17.26
N ILE A 241 -0.40 -4.82 -16.80
CA ILE A 241 -1.20 -5.95 -17.31
C ILE A 241 -2.47 -6.12 -16.47
N TYR A 242 -2.31 -6.21 -15.14
CA TYR A 242 -3.40 -6.63 -14.26
C TYR A 242 -4.22 -5.47 -13.69
N GLN A 243 -3.71 -4.23 -13.73
CA GLN A 243 -4.36 -3.02 -13.23
C GLN A 243 -5.03 -3.19 -11.84
N MET A 244 -4.44 -4.05 -11.01
CA MET A 244 -4.91 -4.35 -9.66
C MET A 244 -4.36 -3.31 -8.69
N ASN A 245 -5.21 -2.80 -7.81
CA ASN A 245 -4.79 -1.92 -6.73
C ASN A 245 -5.42 -2.36 -5.40
N SER A 246 -4.78 -2.04 -4.30
CA SER A 246 -5.29 -2.36 -2.97
C SER A 246 -6.33 -1.37 -2.45
N SER A 247 -6.74 -0.37 -3.24
CA SER A 247 -7.71 0.64 -2.81
C SER A 247 -9.05 0.04 -2.32
N ILE A 248 -9.43 -1.09 -2.91
CA ILE A 248 -10.60 -1.86 -2.49
C ILE A 248 -10.39 -2.40 -1.07
N LEU A 249 -9.20 -2.97 -0.79
CA LEU A 249 -8.84 -3.47 0.55
C LEU A 249 -8.71 -2.34 1.57
N GLU A 250 -8.23 -1.17 1.18
CA GLU A 250 -8.22 0.00 2.06
C GLU A 250 -9.64 0.35 2.51
N GLY A 251 -10.62 0.29 1.62
CA GLY A 251 -12.04 0.46 1.95
C GLY A 251 -12.54 -0.60 2.94
N VAL A 252 -12.19 -1.88 2.73
CA VAL A 252 -12.53 -2.98 3.65
C VAL A 252 -11.83 -2.80 5.00
N ASN A 253 -10.54 -2.52 5.02
CA ASN A 253 -9.77 -2.29 6.23
C ASN A 253 -10.32 -1.10 7.04
N ASN A 254 -10.77 -0.03 6.37
CA ASN A 254 -11.41 1.09 7.03
C ASN A 254 -12.78 0.70 7.63
N LYS A 255 -13.59 -0.11 6.94
CA LYS A 255 -14.83 -0.66 7.51
C LYS A 255 -14.57 -1.51 8.74
N ILE A 256 -13.58 -2.41 8.70
CA ILE A 256 -13.17 -3.23 9.85
C ILE A 256 -12.75 -2.34 11.03
N LYS A 257 -11.96 -1.29 10.78
CA LYS A 257 -11.55 -0.33 11.83
C LYS A 257 -12.74 0.41 12.43
N VAL A 258 -13.74 0.77 11.62
CA VAL A 258 -14.97 1.41 12.11
C VAL A 258 -15.77 0.45 12.98
N ILE A 259 -16.02 -0.78 12.51
CA ILE A 259 -16.75 -1.81 13.27
C ILE A 259 -16.06 -2.06 14.61
N LYS A 260 -14.73 -2.21 14.62
CA LYS A 260 -13.95 -2.38 15.88
C LYS A 260 -14.11 -1.22 16.87
N ARG A 261 -14.28 0.02 16.40
CA ARG A 261 -14.50 1.17 17.30
C ARG A 261 -15.91 1.25 17.83
N MET A 262 -16.85 0.62 17.14
CA MET A 262 -18.27 0.59 17.52
C MET A 262 -18.61 -0.60 18.43
N ALA A 263 -17.79 -1.64 18.43
CA ALA A 263 -17.88 -2.82 19.28
C ALA A 263 -17.14 -2.60 20.61
#